data_c6588ec1cbd1a2f1390ca92fe10c509a
#
_entry.id   c6588ec1cbd1a2f1390ca92fe10c509a
#
_cell.length_a   1.000
_cell.length_b   1.000
_cell.length_c   1.000
_cell.angle_alpha   90.00
_cell.angle_beta   90.00
_cell.angle_gamma   90.00
#
_symmetry.space_group_name_H-M   'P 1'
#
loop_
_entity.id
_entity.type
_entity.pdbx_description
1 polymer ?
#
loop_
_entity_poly.entity_id
_entity_poly.type
_entity_poly.pdbx_seq_one_letter_code
_entity_poly.pdbx_strand_id
1 'polypeptide(L)'
;MVWRIGNGQSVRVKEGKWLPKRESSSIISPLPTVLPETRVSSLIEADQREWKTKVIQELFLPSEASVILGIPLSLRNTEDRVIWAYTPSGVYSTSSAYKLLSGRDSPGSSNRESQRRFWKALWELRVPHKIKHFLWRACHNALPTKCNMFRRNIINSEVCELCNEGHEDVLHTLWKCRVVEGVRCMELSQLGPTSCEPPPPLLNFCDLFDRFLQVTDDFRKEIFAVAAWCLWNQRNALHFGRQVQPIANISSLASNLLQEFLAVQEDEAQPMHSPVIQHQWRPPEHDHFKVNFDAAVFKPLNLAGIGVVI
;
A
#
# COMPACT_ATOMS: atom_id res chain seq x y z
N MET A 1 7.02 9.31 19.97
CA MET A 1 8.26 9.03 20.74
C MET A 1 7.88 8.75 22.18
N VAL A 2 8.47 7.73 22.81
CA VAL A 2 8.23 7.28 24.19
C VAL A 2 9.58 7.03 24.85
N TRP A 3 9.68 7.31 26.15
CA TRP A 3 10.87 6.99 26.91
C TRP A 3 10.93 5.50 27.26
N ARG A 4 12.04 4.87 26.99
CA ARG A 4 12.40 3.56 27.53
C ARG A 4 13.24 3.80 28.79
N ILE A 5 12.74 3.34 29.93
CA ILE A 5 13.37 3.56 31.21
C ILE A 5 14.62 2.69 31.32
N GLY A 6 15.72 3.33 31.66
CA GLY A 6 16.99 2.72 32.05
C GLY A 6 17.23 2.93 33.55
N ASN A 7 17.92 4.03 33.92
CA ASN A 7 18.18 4.40 35.32
C ASN A 7 17.12 5.36 35.89
N GLY A 8 16.17 5.83 35.06
CA GLY A 8 15.10 6.74 35.47
C GLY A 8 15.53 8.17 35.79
N GLN A 9 16.79 8.53 35.52
CA GLN A 9 17.32 9.85 35.89
C GLN A 9 16.96 10.96 34.92
N SER A 10 16.66 10.64 33.68
CA SER A 10 16.32 11.63 32.65
C SER A 10 14.84 11.88 32.52
N VAL A 11 13.98 11.05 33.09
CA VAL A 11 12.54 11.05 32.88
C VAL A 11 11.79 11.55 34.12
N ARG A 12 10.97 12.58 33.96
CA ARG A 12 10.06 13.06 34.99
C ARG A 12 8.83 12.17 35.09
N VAL A 13 8.36 11.88 36.30
CA VAL A 13 7.24 10.98 36.55
C VAL A 13 5.98 11.46 35.84
N LYS A 14 5.59 12.73 36.00
CA LYS A 14 4.32 13.26 35.49
C LYS A 14 4.35 13.68 34.02
N GLU A 15 5.42 14.33 33.61
CA GLU A 15 5.54 14.93 32.26
C GLU A 15 6.12 13.98 31.22
N GLY A 16 6.81 12.95 31.65
CA GLY A 16 7.44 11.96 30.76
C GLY A 16 6.42 11.04 30.10
N LYS A 17 6.53 10.87 28.78
CA LYS A 17 5.79 9.82 28.04
C LYS A 17 6.59 8.53 28.13
N TRP A 18 6.40 7.75 29.21
CA TRP A 18 7.19 6.53 29.47
C TRP A 18 6.35 5.27 29.72
N LEU A 19 5.02 5.39 29.84
CA LEU A 19 4.17 4.22 29.95
C LEU A 19 4.00 3.54 28.58
N PRO A 20 4.11 2.19 28.50
CA PRO A 20 3.99 1.45 27.25
C PRO A 20 2.54 1.30 26.75
N LYS A 21 1.70 2.32 26.94
CA LYS A 21 0.31 2.35 26.43
C LYS A 21 0.28 2.99 25.04
N ARG A 22 -0.45 2.39 24.09
CA ARG A 22 -0.58 2.90 22.72
C ARG A 22 -1.35 4.23 22.63
N GLU A 23 -2.36 4.43 23.47
CA GLU A 23 -3.26 5.58 23.38
C GLU A 23 -2.82 6.76 24.25
N SER A 24 -2.23 6.51 25.41
CA SER A 24 -1.67 7.54 26.28
C SER A 24 -0.45 7.00 27.02
N SER A 25 0.71 7.57 26.72
CA SER A 25 1.95 7.25 27.45
C SER A 25 2.13 8.15 28.68
N SER A 26 1.16 9.00 28.98
CA SER A 26 1.17 9.94 30.12
C SER A 26 0.40 9.35 31.29
N ILE A 27 0.80 9.77 32.51
CA ILE A 27 0.17 9.38 33.75
C ILE A 27 -1.11 10.20 33.97
N ILE A 28 -2.17 9.53 34.36
CA ILE A 28 -3.49 10.12 34.65
C ILE A 28 -3.73 10.23 36.16
N SER A 29 -3.01 9.43 36.97
CA SER A 29 -3.13 9.45 38.44
C SER A 29 -2.96 10.85 39.02
N PRO A 30 -3.80 11.26 39.98
CA PRO A 30 -3.67 12.54 40.66
C PRO A 30 -2.49 12.52 41.64
N LEU A 31 -1.28 12.78 41.11
CA LEU A 31 -0.07 12.83 41.93
C LEU A 31 -0.02 14.07 42.83
N PRO A 32 0.49 13.97 44.06
CA PRO A 32 0.70 15.11 44.95
C PRO A 32 1.51 16.22 44.30
N THR A 33 1.26 17.47 44.66
CA THR A 33 1.86 18.69 44.06
C THR A 33 3.41 18.72 44.11
N VAL A 34 4.01 17.97 45.00
CA VAL A 34 5.45 17.88 45.19
C VAL A 34 6.12 16.90 44.17
N LEU A 35 5.33 16.04 43.53
CA LEU A 35 5.87 14.99 42.65
C LEU A 35 6.07 15.37 41.17
N PRO A 36 5.56 16.51 40.61
CA PRO A 36 5.80 16.84 39.21
C PRO A 36 7.28 16.91 38.81
N GLU A 37 8.13 17.37 39.70
CA GLU A 37 9.59 17.46 39.48
C GLU A 37 10.34 16.14 39.76
N THR A 38 9.63 15.15 40.34
CA THR A 38 10.26 13.89 40.75
C THR A 38 10.55 13.03 39.50
N ARG A 39 11.75 12.44 39.50
CA ARG A 39 12.22 11.58 38.43
C ARG A 39 11.81 10.12 38.66
N VAL A 40 11.72 9.37 37.60
CA VAL A 40 11.34 7.93 37.64
C VAL A 40 12.34 7.12 38.50
N SER A 41 13.58 7.57 38.60
CA SER A 41 14.61 6.95 39.48
C SER A 41 14.19 6.86 40.95
N SER A 42 13.32 7.76 41.46
CA SER A 42 12.82 7.70 42.84
C SER A 42 11.90 6.51 43.08
N LEU A 43 11.28 5.98 42.01
CA LEU A 43 10.37 4.83 42.05
C LEU A 43 11.11 3.49 41.90
N ILE A 44 12.42 3.54 41.69
CA ILE A 44 13.30 2.36 41.50
C ILE A 44 14.16 2.18 42.78
N GLU A 45 14.24 0.95 43.26
CA GLU A 45 15.19 0.55 44.31
C GLU A 45 16.59 0.41 43.68
N ALA A 46 17.52 1.24 44.14
CA ALA A 46 18.82 1.36 43.47
C ALA A 46 19.66 0.07 43.56
N ASP A 47 19.61 -0.61 44.72
CA ASP A 47 20.43 -1.78 45.01
C ASP A 47 19.92 -3.05 44.27
N GLN A 48 18.62 -3.24 44.21
CA GLN A 48 18.01 -4.43 43.63
C GLN A 48 17.56 -4.24 42.19
N ARG A 49 17.54 -2.99 41.69
CA ARG A 49 17.05 -2.63 40.35
C ARG A 49 15.63 -3.10 40.11
N GLU A 50 14.78 -2.96 41.12
CA GLU A 50 13.38 -3.33 41.11
C GLU A 50 12.47 -2.10 41.36
N TRP A 51 11.23 -2.22 40.97
CA TRP A 51 10.23 -1.18 41.26
C TRP A 51 9.85 -1.18 42.73
N LYS A 52 9.77 0.00 43.36
CA LYS A 52 9.26 0.18 44.74
C LYS A 52 7.76 -0.09 44.77
N THR A 53 7.37 -1.37 44.84
CA THR A 53 5.99 -1.83 44.65
C THR A 53 5.00 -1.10 45.55
N LYS A 54 5.30 -0.95 46.85
CA LYS A 54 4.44 -0.27 47.82
C LYS A 54 4.19 1.19 47.44
N VAL A 55 5.22 1.93 47.10
CA VAL A 55 5.17 3.34 46.70
C VAL A 55 4.35 3.50 45.42
N ILE A 56 4.51 2.60 44.46
CA ILE A 56 3.78 2.65 43.19
C ILE A 56 2.29 2.37 43.42
N GLN A 57 1.94 1.39 44.23
CA GLN A 57 0.56 1.07 44.54
C GLN A 57 -0.18 2.16 45.33
N GLU A 58 0.54 2.93 46.14
CA GLU A 58 -0.01 4.05 46.91
C GLU A 58 -0.19 5.32 46.04
N LEU A 59 0.70 5.56 45.09
CA LEU A 59 0.74 6.81 44.31
C LEU A 59 -0.07 6.75 43.01
N PHE A 60 -0.21 5.58 42.41
CA PHE A 60 -0.82 5.41 41.09
C PHE A 60 -2.13 4.62 41.13
N LEU A 61 -3.01 4.90 40.18
CA LEU A 61 -4.22 4.10 39.98
C LEU A 61 -3.84 2.63 39.72
N PRO A 62 -4.66 1.66 40.18
CA PRO A 62 -4.34 0.22 40.03
C PRO A 62 -3.97 -0.20 38.60
N SER A 63 -4.65 0.39 37.60
CA SER A 63 -4.38 0.13 36.18
C SER A 63 -3.02 0.68 35.73
N GLU A 64 -2.57 1.80 36.27
CA GLU A 64 -1.25 2.37 35.97
C GLU A 64 -0.16 1.67 36.76
N ALA A 65 -0.40 1.39 38.04
CA ALA A 65 0.52 0.65 38.88
C ALA A 65 0.87 -0.72 38.25
N SER A 66 -0.13 -1.44 37.75
CA SER A 66 0.11 -2.74 37.10
C SER A 66 0.96 -2.61 35.82
N VAL A 67 0.76 -1.54 35.04
CA VAL A 67 1.55 -1.27 33.85
C VAL A 67 2.98 -0.89 34.22
N ILE A 68 3.19 -0.05 35.26
CA ILE A 68 4.52 0.36 35.72
C ILE A 68 5.30 -0.83 36.24
N LEU A 69 4.71 -1.66 37.08
CA LEU A 69 5.32 -2.87 37.61
C LEU A 69 5.64 -3.91 36.53
N GLY A 70 4.92 -3.88 35.41
CA GLY A 70 5.20 -4.72 34.25
C GLY A 70 6.35 -4.24 33.35
N ILE A 71 6.91 -3.04 33.58
CA ILE A 71 8.04 -2.54 32.78
C ILE A 71 9.32 -3.22 33.26
N PRO A 72 10.02 -4.00 32.39
CA PRO A 72 11.26 -4.65 32.80
C PRO A 72 12.37 -3.63 32.97
N LEU A 73 13.04 -3.64 34.11
CA LEU A 73 14.22 -2.85 34.38
C LEU A 73 15.49 -3.63 34.01
N SER A 74 16.48 -2.94 33.43
CA SER A 74 17.76 -3.54 33.10
C SER A 74 18.56 -3.77 34.37
N LEU A 75 19.17 -4.92 34.56
CA LEU A 75 20.10 -5.20 35.64
C LEU A 75 21.37 -4.33 35.55
N ARG A 76 21.69 -3.86 34.33
CA ARG A 76 22.80 -2.91 34.12
C ARG A 76 22.29 -1.48 34.29
N ASN A 77 23.14 -0.60 34.81
CA ASN A 77 22.81 0.84 34.92
C ASN A 77 22.90 1.51 33.55
N THR A 78 21.87 1.27 32.72
CA THR A 78 21.75 1.89 31.39
C THR A 78 21.02 3.22 31.49
N GLU A 79 21.39 4.15 30.63
CA GLU A 79 20.70 5.44 30.52
C GLU A 79 19.29 5.29 29.89
N ASP A 80 18.42 6.24 30.25
CA ASP A 80 17.11 6.35 29.64
C ASP A 80 17.24 6.74 28.17
N ARG A 81 16.38 6.17 27.30
CA ARG A 81 16.41 6.43 25.86
C ARG A 81 15.05 6.75 25.31
N VAL A 82 15.00 7.71 24.40
CA VAL A 82 13.78 7.97 23.61
C VAL A 82 13.71 6.98 22.47
N ILE A 83 12.61 6.23 22.39
CA ILE A 83 12.36 5.23 21.36
C ILE A 83 11.11 5.53 20.57
N TRP A 84 11.00 4.95 19.39
CA TRP A 84 9.80 4.95 18.57
C TRP A 84 8.91 3.75 18.94
N ALA A 85 7.76 4.02 19.58
CA ALA A 85 6.89 2.97 20.14
C ALA A 85 6.21 2.07 19.09
N TYR A 86 6.26 2.44 17.80
CA TYR A 86 5.54 1.76 16.72
C TYR A 86 6.40 0.79 15.90
N THR A 87 7.62 0.51 16.35
CA THR A 87 8.48 -0.54 15.78
C THR A 87 9.06 -1.41 16.89
N PRO A 88 9.23 -2.73 16.67
CA PRO A 88 9.84 -3.61 17.68
C PRO A 88 11.26 -3.23 18.03
N SER A 89 12.01 -2.65 17.09
CA SER A 89 13.38 -2.19 17.29
C SER A 89 13.47 -0.87 18.07
N GLY A 90 12.37 -0.14 18.25
CA GLY A 90 12.38 1.20 18.83
C GLY A 90 12.96 2.29 17.92
N VAL A 91 13.35 1.96 16.70
CA VAL A 91 13.93 2.90 15.74
C VAL A 91 12.83 3.48 14.84
N TYR A 92 12.86 4.80 14.67
CA TYR A 92 11.96 5.50 13.76
C TYR A 92 12.22 5.10 12.30
N SER A 93 11.15 4.87 11.56
CA SER A 93 11.20 4.76 10.11
C SER A 93 10.03 5.51 9.47
N THR A 94 10.24 6.12 8.31
CA THR A 94 9.21 6.82 7.55
C THR A 94 8.01 5.92 7.24
N SER A 95 8.27 4.65 6.93
CA SER A 95 7.22 3.64 6.70
C SER A 95 6.33 3.42 7.93
N SER A 96 6.92 3.34 9.15
CA SER A 96 6.15 3.15 10.38
C SER A 96 5.35 4.39 10.77
N ALA A 97 5.88 5.59 10.52
CA ALA A 97 5.14 6.84 10.72
C ALA A 97 3.97 6.96 9.74
N TYR A 98 4.18 6.63 8.48
CA TYR A 98 3.12 6.62 7.48
C TYR A 98 2.00 5.63 7.82
N LYS A 99 2.35 4.42 8.28
CA LYS A 99 1.37 3.42 8.75
C LYS A 99 0.51 3.96 9.89
N LEU A 100 1.14 4.62 10.86
CA LEU A 100 0.45 5.25 11.99
C LEU A 100 -0.53 6.34 11.52
N LEU A 101 -0.06 7.28 10.68
CA LEU A 101 -0.86 8.40 10.18
C LEU A 101 -2.00 7.93 9.27
N SER A 102 -1.80 6.88 8.51
CA SER A 102 -2.83 6.31 7.63
C SER A 102 -3.86 5.45 8.37
N GLY A 103 -3.83 5.38 9.70
CA GLY A 103 -4.75 4.57 10.51
C GLY A 103 -4.65 3.06 10.27
N ARG A 104 -3.60 2.60 9.60
CA ARG A 104 -3.44 1.19 9.21
C ARG A 104 -3.11 0.24 10.37
N ASP A 105 -2.86 0.77 11.57
CA ASP A 105 -2.49 -0.03 12.74
C ASP A 105 -3.63 -0.26 13.75
N SER A 106 -4.89 0.08 13.40
CA SER A 106 -6.03 -0.27 14.24
C SER A 106 -6.27 -1.78 14.22
N PRO A 107 -6.06 -2.50 15.33
CA PRO A 107 -6.39 -3.92 15.41
C PRO A 107 -7.92 -4.07 15.38
N GLY A 108 -8.45 -4.74 14.39
CA GLY A 108 -9.88 -5.07 14.33
C GLY A 108 -10.63 -4.64 13.07
N SER A 109 -9.98 -4.16 12.04
CA SER A 109 -10.64 -3.79 10.79
C SER A 109 -10.85 -5.05 9.91
N SER A 110 -12.10 -5.52 9.83
CA SER A 110 -12.58 -6.48 8.81
C SER A 110 -12.21 -6.02 7.38
N ASN A 111 -11.93 -4.74 7.22
CA ASN A 111 -11.49 -4.10 5.98
C ASN A 111 -10.07 -4.52 5.53
N ARG A 112 -9.19 -4.99 6.42
CA ARG A 112 -7.84 -5.46 6.04
C ARG A 112 -7.86 -6.77 5.26
N GLU A 113 -8.71 -7.69 5.68
CA GLU A 113 -8.79 -9.01 5.04
C GLU A 113 -9.44 -8.89 3.66
N SER A 114 -10.51 -8.10 3.51
CA SER A 114 -11.12 -7.84 2.21
C SER A 114 -10.17 -7.08 1.28
N GLN A 115 -9.45 -6.09 1.77
CA GLN A 115 -8.45 -5.36 0.99
C GLN A 115 -7.28 -6.28 0.56
N ARG A 116 -6.83 -7.17 1.43
CA ARG A 116 -5.78 -8.14 1.10
C ARG A 116 -6.24 -9.13 0.03
N ARG A 117 -7.49 -9.64 0.12
CA ARG A 117 -8.10 -10.51 -0.89
C ARG A 117 -8.23 -9.80 -2.23
N PHE A 118 -8.71 -8.55 -2.23
CA PHE A 118 -8.81 -7.73 -3.43
C PHE A 118 -7.45 -7.61 -4.16
N TRP A 119 -6.40 -7.19 -3.44
CA TRP A 119 -5.08 -7.05 -4.06
C TRP A 119 -4.50 -8.38 -4.52
N LYS A 120 -4.70 -9.45 -3.74
CA LYS A 120 -4.30 -10.79 -4.16
C LYS A 120 -4.99 -11.19 -5.45
N ALA A 121 -6.31 -11.04 -5.55
CA ALA A 121 -7.08 -11.35 -6.74
C ALA A 121 -6.63 -10.54 -7.97
N LEU A 122 -6.32 -9.23 -7.81
CA LEU A 122 -5.77 -8.41 -8.89
C LEU A 122 -4.45 -8.98 -9.43
N TRP A 123 -3.53 -9.34 -8.52
CA TRP A 123 -2.21 -9.85 -8.94
C TRP A 123 -2.25 -11.29 -9.48
N GLU A 124 -3.28 -12.06 -9.16
CA GLU A 124 -3.53 -13.41 -9.68
C GLU A 124 -4.21 -13.44 -11.05
N LEU A 125 -4.72 -12.31 -11.57
CA LEU A 125 -5.32 -12.26 -12.91
C LEU A 125 -4.37 -12.83 -13.97
N ARG A 126 -4.93 -13.59 -14.91
CA ARG A 126 -4.20 -14.16 -16.05
C ARG A 126 -4.13 -13.15 -17.21
N VAL A 127 -3.45 -12.03 -16.98
CA VAL A 127 -3.22 -10.96 -17.96
C VAL A 127 -1.76 -10.49 -17.89
N PRO A 128 -1.23 -9.83 -18.95
CA PRO A 128 0.11 -9.25 -18.95
C PRO A 128 0.36 -8.32 -17.77
N HIS A 129 1.57 -8.32 -17.22
CA HIS A 129 1.96 -7.49 -16.06
C HIS A 129 1.66 -6.00 -16.25
N LYS A 130 1.84 -5.46 -17.46
CA LYS A 130 1.51 -4.06 -17.78
C LYS A 130 0.06 -3.71 -17.48
N ILE A 131 -0.88 -4.67 -17.68
CA ILE A 131 -2.31 -4.49 -17.39
C ILE A 131 -2.57 -4.53 -15.89
N LYS A 132 -1.92 -5.44 -15.13
CA LYS A 132 -2.00 -5.48 -13.67
C LYS A 132 -1.53 -4.15 -13.05
N HIS A 133 -0.41 -3.61 -13.51
CA HIS A 133 0.11 -2.31 -13.07
C HIS A 133 -0.84 -1.15 -13.44
N PHE A 134 -1.44 -1.19 -14.62
CA PHE A 134 -2.46 -0.22 -15.01
C PHE A 134 -3.66 -0.25 -14.06
N LEU A 135 -4.23 -1.43 -13.77
CA LEU A 135 -5.34 -1.60 -12.84
C LEU A 135 -4.98 -1.13 -11.43
N TRP A 136 -3.79 -1.47 -10.95
CA TRP A 136 -3.29 -0.99 -9.67
C TRP A 136 -3.27 0.54 -9.60
N ARG A 137 -2.77 1.22 -10.65
CA ARG A 137 -2.78 2.68 -10.74
C ARG A 137 -4.20 3.24 -10.82
N ALA A 138 -5.09 2.59 -11.57
CA ALA A 138 -6.50 2.98 -11.68
C ALA A 138 -7.21 2.92 -10.32
N CYS A 139 -7.03 1.82 -9.57
CA CYS A 139 -7.57 1.65 -8.23
C CYS A 139 -7.03 2.65 -7.21
N HIS A 140 -5.77 3.12 -7.38
CA HIS A 140 -5.18 4.17 -6.54
C HIS A 140 -5.47 5.60 -7.04
N ASN A 141 -6.35 5.76 -8.02
CA ASN A 141 -6.63 7.04 -8.67
C ASN A 141 -5.33 7.77 -9.13
N ALA A 142 -4.36 6.99 -9.63
CA ALA A 142 -3.03 7.47 -10.01
C ALA A 142 -2.83 7.57 -11.54
N LEU A 143 -3.90 7.42 -12.32
CA LEU A 143 -3.88 7.67 -13.76
C LEU A 143 -3.93 9.18 -14.04
N PRO A 144 -3.27 9.67 -15.10
CA PRO A 144 -3.31 11.07 -15.50
C PRO A 144 -4.63 11.43 -16.22
N THR A 145 -5.73 11.31 -15.51
CA THR A 145 -7.05 11.80 -15.94
C THR A 145 -7.11 13.31 -15.84
N LYS A 146 -8.05 13.96 -16.53
CA LYS A 146 -8.17 15.41 -16.44
C LYS A 146 -8.44 15.91 -15.02
N CYS A 147 -9.27 15.21 -14.22
CA CYS A 147 -9.45 15.53 -12.81
C CYS A 147 -8.14 15.49 -12.02
N ASN A 148 -7.30 14.48 -12.26
CA ASN A 148 -6.01 14.37 -11.57
C ASN A 148 -4.99 15.40 -12.04
N MET A 149 -5.00 15.75 -13.32
CA MET A 149 -4.15 16.82 -13.86
C MET A 149 -4.61 18.22 -13.41
N PHE A 150 -5.92 18.44 -13.35
CA PHE A 150 -6.49 19.68 -12.82
C PHE A 150 -6.13 19.91 -11.35
N ARG A 151 -6.27 18.87 -10.50
CA ARG A 151 -5.84 18.94 -9.09
C ARG A 151 -4.37 19.28 -8.91
N ARG A 152 -3.54 18.97 -9.90
CA ARG A 152 -2.09 19.25 -9.92
C ARG A 152 -1.77 20.58 -10.61
N ASN A 153 -2.78 21.36 -10.99
CA ASN A 153 -2.63 22.63 -11.73
C ASN A 153 -1.87 22.48 -13.06
N ILE A 154 -1.97 21.33 -13.73
CA ILE A 154 -1.35 21.08 -15.04
C ILE A 154 -2.25 21.56 -16.16
N ILE A 155 -3.57 21.46 -15.99
CA ILE A 155 -4.59 21.87 -16.95
C ILE A 155 -5.67 22.69 -16.24
N ASN A 156 -6.44 23.49 -17.01
CA ASN A 156 -7.46 24.39 -16.49
C ASN A 156 -8.90 23.84 -16.56
N SER A 157 -9.09 22.65 -17.12
CA SER A 157 -10.42 22.04 -17.27
C SER A 157 -10.36 20.54 -16.98
N GLU A 158 -11.32 20.06 -16.22
CA GLU A 158 -11.48 18.64 -15.90
C GLU A 158 -12.56 17.92 -16.74
N VAL A 159 -13.17 18.63 -17.72
CA VAL A 159 -14.23 18.08 -18.55
C VAL A 159 -13.70 17.03 -19.52
N CYS A 160 -14.42 15.93 -19.65
CA CYS A 160 -14.08 14.83 -20.56
C CYS A 160 -14.14 15.27 -22.03
N GLU A 161 -13.06 15.08 -22.79
CA GLU A 161 -13.01 15.43 -24.23
C GLU A 161 -13.86 14.52 -25.11
N LEU A 162 -14.17 13.31 -24.64
CA LEU A 162 -14.95 12.34 -25.43
C LEU A 162 -16.45 12.64 -25.43
N CYS A 163 -17.01 12.96 -24.28
CA CYS A 163 -18.44 13.22 -24.16
C CYS A 163 -18.80 14.69 -23.94
N ASN A 164 -17.86 15.52 -23.54
CA ASN A 164 -18.02 16.94 -23.18
C ASN A 164 -19.06 17.23 -22.09
N GLU A 165 -19.46 16.23 -21.30
CA GLU A 165 -20.56 16.35 -20.33
C GLU A 165 -20.15 16.15 -18.86
N GLY A 166 -19.11 15.42 -18.58
CA GLY A 166 -18.74 15.05 -17.22
C GLY A 166 -17.27 15.29 -16.87
N HIS A 167 -16.98 15.27 -15.57
CA HIS A 167 -15.61 15.32 -15.08
C HIS A 167 -14.88 14.01 -15.43
N GLU A 168 -13.70 14.12 -16.04
CA GLU A 168 -12.91 12.97 -16.45
C GLU A 168 -12.10 12.41 -15.27
N ASP A 169 -12.74 11.67 -14.38
CA ASP A 169 -12.10 10.80 -13.41
C ASP A 169 -11.84 9.39 -13.98
N VAL A 170 -11.22 8.51 -13.20
CA VAL A 170 -10.91 7.14 -13.62
C VAL A 170 -12.18 6.35 -13.92
N LEU A 171 -13.20 6.47 -13.07
CA LEU A 171 -14.46 5.74 -13.22
C LEU A 171 -15.25 6.23 -14.44
N HIS A 172 -15.26 7.55 -14.69
CA HIS A 172 -15.88 8.11 -15.86
C HIS A 172 -15.19 7.62 -17.14
N THR A 173 -13.85 7.76 -17.20
CA THR A 173 -13.05 7.41 -18.39
C THR A 173 -13.21 5.93 -18.79
N LEU A 174 -13.27 5.03 -17.81
CA LEU A 174 -13.25 3.59 -18.05
C LEU A 174 -14.65 2.95 -18.03
N TRP A 175 -15.68 3.66 -17.53
CA TRP A 175 -17.01 3.07 -17.35
C TRP A 175 -18.18 4.01 -17.57
N LYS A 176 -18.23 5.19 -16.93
CA LYS A 176 -19.43 6.04 -16.91
C LYS A 176 -19.61 6.90 -18.16
N CYS A 177 -18.56 7.14 -18.94
CA CYS A 177 -18.64 7.95 -20.14
C CYS A 177 -19.64 7.33 -21.14
N ARG A 178 -20.58 8.12 -21.63
CA ARG A 178 -21.59 7.63 -22.59
C ARG A 178 -20.96 7.08 -23.88
N VAL A 179 -19.81 7.60 -24.30
CA VAL A 179 -19.11 7.12 -25.50
C VAL A 179 -18.59 5.68 -25.30
N VAL A 180 -18.34 5.28 -24.04
CA VAL A 180 -17.89 3.94 -23.66
C VAL A 180 -19.07 2.98 -23.43
N GLU A 181 -20.31 3.48 -23.44
CA GLU A 181 -21.50 2.70 -23.14
C GLU A 181 -21.69 1.50 -24.08
N GLY A 182 -21.33 1.62 -25.36
CA GLY A 182 -21.39 0.52 -26.33
C GLY A 182 -20.54 -0.69 -25.93
N VAL A 183 -19.37 -0.48 -25.33
CA VAL A 183 -18.49 -1.56 -24.80
C VAL A 183 -19.12 -2.22 -23.58
N ARG A 184 -19.78 -1.42 -22.75
CA ARG A 184 -20.44 -1.87 -21.52
C ARG A 184 -21.63 -2.78 -21.79
N CYS A 185 -22.42 -2.47 -22.85
CA CYS A 185 -23.66 -3.17 -23.15
C CYS A 185 -23.48 -4.55 -23.80
N MET A 186 -22.38 -4.79 -24.51
CA MET A 186 -22.23 -6.02 -25.29
C MET A 186 -21.94 -7.29 -24.49
N GLU A 187 -21.19 -7.22 -23.41
CA GLU A 187 -20.78 -8.42 -22.64
C GLU A 187 -20.79 -8.23 -21.11
N LEU A 188 -20.83 -6.99 -20.64
CA LEU A 188 -20.67 -6.67 -19.23
C LEU A 188 -22.00 -6.33 -18.52
N SER A 189 -23.09 -6.14 -19.26
CA SER A 189 -24.40 -5.83 -18.71
C SER A 189 -25.09 -7.02 -18.02
N GLN A 190 -24.67 -8.26 -18.31
CA GLN A 190 -25.16 -9.47 -17.64
C GLN A 190 -24.55 -9.71 -16.26
N LEU A 191 -23.66 -8.82 -15.80
CA LEU A 191 -23.01 -8.85 -14.47
C LEU A 191 -23.84 -8.16 -13.37
N GLY A 192 -25.13 -7.93 -13.62
CA GLY A 192 -26.06 -7.54 -12.56
C GLY A 192 -26.13 -8.67 -11.52
N PRO A 193 -26.08 -8.35 -10.21
CA PRO A 193 -26.36 -9.34 -9.20
C PRO A 193 -27.75 -9.93 -9.44
N THR A 194 -27.85 -11.25 -9.37
CA THR A 194 -29.11 -12.01 -9.38
C THR A 194 -29.99 -11.71 -8.14
N SER A 195 -29.55 -10.81 -7.27
CA SER A 195 -30.27 -10.38 -6.08
C SER A 195 -31.29 -9.29 -6.41
N CYS A 196 -32.48 -9.38 -5.84
CA CYS A 196 -33.59 -8.43 -6.00
C CYS A 196 -33.30 -7.01 -5.47
N GLU A 197 -32.13 -6.75 -4.89
CA GLU A 197 -31.73 -5.44 -4.39
C GLU A 197 -30.90 -4.68 -5.44
N PRO A 198 -31.16 -3.37 -5.62
CA PRO A 198 -30.36 -2.56 -6.52
C PRO A 198 -28.90 -2.54 -6.01
N PRO A 199 -27.92 -2.75 -6.91
CA PRO A 199 -26.52 -2.74 -6.48
C PRO A 199 -26.16 -1.38 -5.90
N PRO A 200 -25.30 -1.34 -4.84
CA PRO A 200 -24.87 -0.08 -4.23
C PRO A 200 -24.22 0.81 -5.29
N PRO A 201 -24.32 2.15 -5.14
CA PRO A 201 -23.76 3.08 -6.10
C PRO A 201 -22.24 2.90 -6.22
N LEU A 202 -21.72 2.96 -7.46
CA LEU A 202 -20.29 2.95 -7.73
C LEU A 202 -19.70 4.30 -7.35
N LEU A 203 -18.85 4.36 -6.34
CA LEU A 203 -18.19 5.57 -5.88
C LEU A 203 -16.86 5.81 -6.60
N ASN A 204 -16.14 4.73 -6.90
CA ASN A 204 -14.83 4.79 -7.54
C ASN A 204 -14.57 3.55 -8.40
N PHE A 205 -13.42 3.54 -9.08
CA PHE A 205 -13.03 2.42 -9.96
C PHE A 205 -12.73 1.13 -9.17
N CYS A 206 -12.24 1.21 -7.93
CA CYS A 206 -12.05 0.03 -7.09
C CYS A 206 -13.36 -0.71 -6.82
N ASP A 207 -14.46 0.01 -6.54
CA ASP A 207 -15.76 -0.58 -6.26
C ASP A 207 -16.28 -1.33 -7.50
N LEU A 208 -16.08 -0.74 -8.68
CA LEU A 208 -16.42 -1.38 -9.94
C LEU A 208 -15.61 -2.66 -10.14
N PHE A 209 -14.29 -2.56 -10.00
CA PHE A 209 -13.40 -3.68 -10.25
C PHE A 209 -13.58 -4.82 -9.25
N ASP A 210 -13.87 -4.50 -7.98
CA ASP A 210 -14.18 -5.51 -6.96
C ASP A 210 -15.40 -6.36 -7.35
N ARG A 211 -16.43 -5.75 -7.94
CA ARG A 211 -17.59 -6.50 -8.48
C ARG A 211 -17.19 -7.50 -9.55
N PHE A 212 -16.29 -7.12 -10.45
CA PHE A 212 -15.77 -8.03 -11.48
C PHE A 212 -14.90 -9.14 -10.89
N LEU A 213 -14.14 -8.87 -9.85
CA LEU A 213 -13.33 -9.88 -9.16
C LEU A 213 -14.18 -10.94 -8.43
N GLN A 214 -15.41 -10.60 -8.05
CA GLN A 214 -16.35 -11.52 -7.40
C GLN A 214 -17.08 -12.44 -8.38
N VAL A 215 -17.01 -12.16 -9.68
CA VAL A 215 -17.60 -13.04 -10.71
C VAL A 215 -16.69 -14.25 -10.91
N THR A 216 -17.25 -15.43 -10.78
CA THR A 216 -16.50 -16.70 -10.88
C THR A 216 -16.43 -17.25 -12.29
N ASP A 217 -17.11 -16.63 -13.27
CA ASP A 217 -17.22 -17.12 -14.64
C ASP A 217 -15.98 -16.87 -15.49
N ASP A 218 -15.82 -17.74 -16.47
CA ASP A 218 -14.71 -17.85 -17.42
C ASP A 218 -14.21 -16.52 -17.99
N PHE A 219 -13.02 -16.10 -17.54
CA PHE A 219 -12.21 -14.98 -18.06
C PHE A 219 -12.87 -13.61 -18.12
N ARG A 220 -14.09 -13.40 -17.60
CA ARG A 220 -14.77 -12.09 -17.64
C ARG A 220 -13.99 -10.99 -16.92
N LYS A 221 -13.38 -11.30 -15.79
CA LYS A 221 -12.52 -10.35 -15.05
C LYS A 221 -11.26 -10.00 -15.83
N GLU A 222 -10.68 -10.97 -16.55
CA GLU A 222 -9.53 -10.78 -17.42
C GLU A 222 -9.90 -9.95 -18.66
N ILE A 223 -11.03 -10.26 -19.30
CA ILE A 223 -11.55 -9.49 -20.46
C ILE A 223 -11.83 -8.05 -20.04
N PHE A 224 -12.49 -7.84 -18.88
CA PHE A 224 -12.70 -6.50 -18.35
C PHE A 224 -11.38 -5.75 -18.10
N ALA A 225 -10.39 -6.41 -17.52
CA ALA A 225 -9.07 -5.85 -17.26
C ALA A 225 -8.37 -5.38 -18.55
N VAL A 226 -8.41 -6.22 -19.60
CA VAL A 226 -7.84 -5.90 -20.93
C VAL A 226 -8.64 -4.80 -21.61
N ALA A 227 -9.97 -4.85 -21.56
CA ALA A 227 -10.85 -3.83 -22.15
C ALA A 227 -10.63 -2.45 -21.51
N ALA A 228 -10.57 -2.39 -20.18
CA ALA A 228 -10.26 -1.15 -19.46
C ALA A 228 -8.89 -0.56 -19.88
N TRP A 229 -7.88 -1.42 -20.06
CA TRP A 229 -6.58 -1.00 -20.56
C TRP A 229 -6.63 -0.50 -22.00
N CYS A 230 -7.40 -1.17 -22.88
CA CYS A 230 -7.62 -0.72 -24.27
C CYS A 230 -8.33 0.64 -24.32
N LEU A 231 -9.38 0.83 -23.52
CA LEU A 231 -10.08 2.11 -23.39
C LEU A 231 -9.15 3.25 -22.97
N TRP A 232 -8.30 2.99 -21.98
CA TRP A 232 -7.30 3.96 -21.53
C TRP A 232 -6.31 4.33 -22.63
N ASN A 233 -5.79 3.34 -23.36
CA ASN A 233 -4.87 3.58 -24.47
C ASN A 233 -5.55 4.35 -25.61
N GLN A 234 -6.79 4.04 -25.91
CA GLN A 234 -7.57 4.74 -26.94
C GLN A 234 -7.82 6.20 -26.52
N ARG A 235 -8.23 6.45 -25.28
CA ARG A 235 -8.38 7.81 -24.76
C ARG A 235 -7.08 8.60 -24.91
N ASN A 236 -5.94 8.00 -24.54
CA ASN A 236 -4.64 8.63 -24.69
C ASN A 236 -4.28 8.87 -26.17
N ALA A 237 -4.53 7.93 -27.04
CA ALA A 237 -4.28 8.09 -28.47
C ALA A 237 -5.10 9.26 -29.06
N LEU A 238 -6.36 9.39 -28.69
CA LEU A 238 -7.21 10.54 -29.08
C LEU A 238 -6.66 11.87 -28.54
N HIS A 239 -6.30 11.90 -27.26
CA HIS A 239 -5.74 13.09 -26.61
C HIS A 239 -4.46 13.59 -27.32
N PHE A 240 -3.65 12.66 -27.85
CA PHE A 240 -2.44 12.99 -28.61
C PHE A 240 -2.65 13.06 -30.12
N GLY A 241 -3.90 13.15 -30.60
CA GLY A 241 -4.22 13.30 -32.02
C GLY A 241 -3.86 12.09 -32.89
N ARG A 242 -3.74 10.89 -32.30
CA ARG A 242 -3.45 9.66 -33.04
C ARG A 242 -4.74 9.02 -33.59
N GLN A 243 -4.59 8.31 -34.68
CA GLN A 243 -5.70 7.51 -35.21
C GLN A 243 -6.07 6.39 -34.23
N VAL A 244 -7.36 6.20 -34.02
CA VAL A 244 -7.89 5.18 -33.11
C VAL A 244 -8.94 4.33 -33.84
N GLN A 245 -9.08 3.09 -33.38
CA GLN A 245 -10.14 2.20 -33.85
C GLN A 245 -11.48 2.59 -33.23
N PRO A 246 -12.61 2.21 -33.85
CA PRO A 246 -13.94 2.42 -33.26
C PRO A 246 -14.03 1.75 -31.88
N ILE A 247 -14.67 2.45 -30.94
CA ILE A 247 -14.84 1.97 -29.55
C ILE A 247 -15.61 0.64 -29.49
N ALA A 248 -16.55 0.43 -30.46
CA ALA A 248 -17.30 -0.82 -30.57
C ALA A 248 -16.43 -2.07 -30.75
N ASN A 249 -15.20 -1.92 -31.26
CA ASN A 249 -14.29 -3.05 -31.49
C ASN A 249 -13.44 -3.40 -30.26
N ILE A 250 -13.52 -2.64 -29.18
CA ILE A 250 -12.65 -2.82 -27.99
C ILE A 250 -12.91 -4.18 -27.33
N SER A 251 -14.15 -4.64 -27.26
CA SER A 251 -14.51 -5.92 -26.67
C SER A 251 -13.86 -7.08 -27.42
N SER A 252 -14.01 -7.12 -28.73
CA SER A 252 -13.37 -8.12 -29.58
C SER A 252 -11.84 -8.03 -29.52
N LEU A 253 -11.28 -6.82 -29.51
CA LEU A 253 -9.84 -6.61 -29.37
C LEU A 253 -9.32 -7.12 -28.02
N ALA A 254 -10.05 -6.88 -26.93
CA ALA A 254 -9.68 -7.35 -25.60
C ALA A 254 -9.69 -8.88 -25.53
N SER A 255 -10.70 -9.53 -26.08
CA SER A 255 -10.79 -10.99 -26.15
C SER A 255 -9.64 -11.60 -26.96
N ASN A 256 -9.34 -11.04 -28.13
CA ASN A 256 -8.24 -11.52 -28.98
C ASN A 256 -6.88 -11.38 -28.28
N LEU A 257 -6.60 -10.21 -27.68
CA LEU A 257 -5.36 -9.99 -26.93
C LEU A 257 -5.22 -10.93 -25.73
N LEU A 258 -6.32 -11.24 -25.05
CA LEU A 258 -6.31 -12.21 -23.97
C LEU A 258 -6.01 -13.62 -24.49
N GLN A 259 -6.66 -14.04 -25.59
CA GLN A 259 -6.43 -15.36 -26.20
C GLN A 259 -4.99 -15.52 -26.65
N GLU A 260 -4.42 -14.53 -27.35
CA GLU A 260 -3.02 -14.54 -27.76
C GLU A 260 -2.08 -14.68 -26.57
N PHE A 261 -2.34 -13.94 -25.49
CA PHE A 261 -1.52 -14.02 -24.27
C PHE A 261 -1.58 -15.39 -23.61
N LEU A 262 -2.79 -15.98 -23.51
CA LEU A 262 -2.98 -17.29 -22.88
C LEU A 262 -2.36 -18.41 -23.72
N ALA A 263 -2.47 -18.35 -25.06
CA ALA A 263 -1.86 -19.33 -25.93
C ALA A 263 -0.33 -19.41 -25.76
N VAL A 264 0.34 -18.27 -25.68
CA VAL A 264 1.81 -18.23 -25.42
C VAL A 264 2.18 -18.83 -24.05
N GLN A 265 1.34 -18.62 -23.03
CA GLN A 265 1.61 -19.20 -21.70
C GLN A 265 1.41 -20.72 -21.65
N GLU A 266 0.48 -21.25 -22.43
CA GLU A 266 0.26 -22.71 -22.52
C GLU A 266 1.41 -23.40 -23.26
N ASP A 267 1.99 -22.77 -24.26
CA ASP A 267 3.17 -23.28 -24.96
C ASP A 267 4.41 -23.30 -24.05
N GLU A 268 4.59 -22.29 -23.18
CA GLU A 268 5.67 -22.25 -22.19
C GLU A 268 5.47 -23.25 -21.04
N ALA A 269 4.25 -23.69 -20.76
CA ALA A 269 3.93 -24.65 -19.71
C ALA A 269 4.25 -26.12 -20.09
N GLN A 270 4.64 -26.41 -21.33
CA GLN A 270 5.21 -27.72 -21.66
C GLN A 270 6.58 -27.84 -20.97
N PRO A 271 6.78 -28.82 -20.07
CA PRO A 271 8.01 -28.92 -19.32
C PRO A 271 9.13 -29.33 -20.28
N MET A 272 9.90 -28.38 -20.76
CA MET A 272 11.28 -28.70 -21.09
C MET A 272 11.93 -29.10 -19.78
N HIS A 273 12.15 -30.41 -19.59
CA HIS A 273 12.93 -30.97 -18.48
C HIS A 273 14.42 -30.56 -18.67
N SER A 274 14.67 -29.28 -18.50
CA SER A 274 15.99 -28.81 -18.14
C SER A 274 15.99 -28.70 -16.62
N PRO A 275 16.93 -29.35 -15.91
CA PRO A 275 17.02 -29.17 -14.46
C PRO A 275 17.21 -27.67 -14.22
N VAL A 276 16.27 -27.04 -13.53
CA VAL A 276 16.41 -25.66 -13.04
C VAL A 276 17.54 -25.70 -12.03
N ILE A 277 18.76 -25.46 -12.51
CA ILE A 277 19.89 -25.18 -11.63
C ILE A 277 19.50 -23.88 -10.95
N GLN A 278 19.03 -23.96 -9.72
CA GLN A 278 18.83 -22.78 -8.87
C GLN A 278 20.21 -22.15 -8.66
N HIS A 279 20.53 -21.20 -9.51
CA HIS A 279 21.70 -20.35 -9.32
C HIS A 279 21.43 -19.44 -8.11
N GLN A 280 21.69 -19.98 -6.91
CA GLN A 280 21.80 -19.10 -5.74
C GLN A 280 22.98 -18.17 -5.97
N TRP A 281 22.72 -16.86 -5.76
CA TRP A 281 23.81 -15.89 -5.77
C TRP A 281 24.88 -16.31 -4.75
N ARG A 282 26.11 -16.43 -5.20
CA ARG A 282 27.28 -16.65 -4.35
C ARG A 282 28.24 -15.50 -4.56
N PRO A 283 28.90 -15.00 -3.49
CA PRO A 283 29.98 -14.04 -3.66
C PRO A 283 31.09 -14.66 -4.52
N PRO A 284 31.85 -13.87 -5.28
CA PRO A 284 32.99 -14.39 -6.00
C PRO A 284 34.00 -15.04 -5.04
N GLU A 285 34.74 -16.03 -5.53
CA GLU A 285 35.83 -16.68 -4.79
C GLU A 285 36.94 -15.68 -4.49
N HIS A 286 37.79 -16.01 -3.52
CA HIS A 286 38.94 -15.17 -3.17
C HIS A 286 39.76 -14.88 -4.45
N ASP A 287 40.14 -13.63 -4.64
CA ASP A 287 40.84 -13.10 -5.80
C ASP A 287 40.03 -12.98 -7.13
N HIS A 288 38.69 -13.15 -7.05
CA HIS A 288 37.79 -12.88 -8.18
C HIS A 288 36.88 -11.69 -7.87
N PHE A 289 36.61 -10.88 -8.90
CA PHE A 289 35.70 -9.73 -8.81
C PHE A 289 34.46 -9.99 -9.63
N LYS A 290 33.29 -9.57 -9.08
CA LYS A 290 32.05 -9.57 -9.84
C LYS A 290 31.85 -8.19 -10.46
N VAL A 291 31.86 -8.13 -11.78
CA VAL A 291 31.61 -6.90 -12.53
C VAL A 291 30.16 -6.90 -12.99
N ASN A 292 29.39 -5.88 -12.59
CA ASN A 292 28.07 -5.60 -13.12
C ASN A 292 28.18 -4.42 -14.09
N PHE A 293 27.62 -4.57 -15.27
CA PHE A 293 27.59 -3.49 -16.26
C PHE A 293 26.18 -3.32 -16.82
N ASP A 294 25.84 -2.08 -17.14
CA ASP A 294 24.61 -1.70 -17.82
C ASP A 294 24.94 -0.69 -18.92
N ALA A 295 24.17 -0.69 -19.99
CA ALA A 295 24.36 0.20 -21.11
C ALA A 295 23.06 0.88 -21.52
N ALA A 296 23.12 2.16 -21.79
CA ALA A 296 22.01 2.97 -22.31
C ALA A 296 22.38 3.57 -23.66
N VAL A 297 21.46 3.49 -24.63
CA VAL A 297 21.63 4.11 -25.95
C VAL A 297 20.72 5.35 -26.07
N PHE A 298 21.31 6.48 -26.30
CA PHE A 298 20.63 7.75 -26.51
C PHE A 298 20.52 8.02 -28.02
N LYS A 299 19.54 7.39 -28.66
CA LYS A 299 19.32 7.47 -30.12
C LYS A 299 19.30 8.90 -30.68
N PRO A 300 18.63 9.89 -30.03
CA PRO A 300 18.60 11.27 -30.56
C PRO A 300 19.96 11.95 -30.60
N LEU A 301 20.90 11.51 -29.74
CA LEU A 301 22.24 12.09 -29.61
C LEU A 301 23.31 11.23 -30.29
N ASN A 302 22.95 10.07 -30.81
CA ASN A 302 23.87 9.06 -31.35
C ASN A 302 25.01 8.70 -30.37
N LEU A 303 24.67 8.63 -29.07
CA LEU A 303 25.59 8.34 -27.97
C LEU A 303 25.17 7.07 -27.23
N ALA A 304 26.14 6.35 -26.69
CA ALA A 304 25.93 5.27 -25.76
C ALA A 304 26.69 5.53 -24.45
N GLY A 305 26.04 5.27 -23.32
CA GLY A 305 26.66 5.31 -21.99
C GLY A 305 26.79 3.91 -21.43
N ILE A 306 27.90 3.58 -20.80
CA ILE A 306 28.14 2.33 -20.10
C ILE A 306 28.43 2.63 -18.63
N GLY A 307 27.68 1.99 -17.71
CA GLY A 307 27.92 2.01 -16.27
C GLY A 307 28.55 0.68 -15.86
N VAL A 308 29.61 0.71 -15.06
CA VAL A 308 30.28 -0.47 -14.52
C VAL A 308 30.42 -0.33 -13.02
N VAL A 309 30.06 -1.39 -12.27
CA VAL A 309 30.25 -1.51 -10.82
C VAL A 309 30.97 -2.83 -10.55
N ILE A 310 32.04 -2.76 -9.77
CA ILE A 310 32.90 -3.89 -9.38
C ILE A 310 32.64 -4.23 -7.92
#